data_f44208e02bd57625a801e44eff363d74
#
_entry.id   f44208e02bd57625a801e44eff363d74
#
_cell.length_a   1.000
_cell.length_b   1.000
_cell.length_c   1.000
_cell.angle_alpha   90.00
_cell.angle_beta   90.00
_cell.angle_gamma   90.00
#
_symmetry.space_group_name_H-M   'P 1'
#
loop_
_entity.id
_entity.type
_entity.pdbx_description
1 polymer ?
#
loop_
_entity_poly.entity_id
_entity_poly.type
_entity_poly.pdbx_seq_one_letter_code
_entity_poly.pdbx_strand_id
1 'polypeptide(L)'
;MPALRRYARALTRNADRADDLVQDCIERAIRKQALWKPTGPLKAWLFRILLNLYRNELRVARRRGEHVAVETLLVEPAVAPAQPGRIALAEIARAIETLAAEQREALLLVVLEGMSYSDAAGVLG
;
A
#
# COMPACT_ATOMS: atom_id res chain seq x y z
N MET A 1 1.44 1.17 13.67
CA MET A 1 0.43 0.17 13.37
C MET A 1 0.91 -0.80 12.33
N PRO A 2 0.97 -2.06 12.68
CA PRO A 2 1.50 -3.06 11.76
C PRO A 2 0.75 -3.16 10.44
N ALA A 3 -0.57 -3.00 10.48
CA ALA A 3 -1.36 -3.11 9.26
C ALA A 3 -1.05 -2.00 8.26
N LEU A 4 -0.91 -0.77 8.74
CA LEU A 4 -0.59 0.34 7.85
C LEU A 4 0.80 0.15 7.25
N ARG A 5 1.76 -0.30 8.06
CA ARG A 5 3.11 -0.53 7.56
C ARG A 5 3.13 -1.66 6.54
N ARG A 6 2.38 -2.72 6.79
CA ARG A 6 2.32 -3.84 5.85
C ARG A 6 1.79 -3.39 4.49
N TYR A 7 0.72 -2.64 4.51
CA TYR A 7 0.12 -2.15 3.27
C TYR A 7 1.06 -1.16 2.58
N ALA A 8 1.66 -0.25 3.34
CA ALA A 8 2.59 0.72 2.78
C ALA A 8 3.79 0.03 2.13
N ARG A 9 4.31 -1.02 2.75
CA ARG A 9 5.41 -1.78 2.16
C ARG A 9 4.99 -2.49 0.89
N ALA A 10 3.77 -3.01 0.86
CA ALA A 10 3.28 -3.68 -0.33
C ALA A 10 3.09 -2.68 -1.48
N LEU A 11 2.71 -1.46 -1.17
CA LEU A 11 2.53 -0.44 -2.20
C LEU A 11 3.85 0.14 -2.68
N THR A 12 4.73 0.52 -1.75
CA THR A 12 5.96 1.22 -2.11
C THR A 12 7.09 0.27 -2.45
N ARG A 13 7.05 -0.92 -1.90
CA ARG A 13 8.10 -1.91 -2.05
C ARG A 13 9.45 -1.37 -1.60
N ASN A 14 9.43 -0.48 -0.65
CA ASN A 14 10.62 0.13 -0.10
C ASN A 14 10.36 0.40 1.37
N ALA A 15 11.14 -0.21 2.23
CA ALA A 15 10.89 -0.13 3.68
C ALA A 15 10.98 1.30 4.21
N ASP A 16 11.97 2.06 3.75
CA ASP A 16 12.15 3.42 4.24
C ASP A 16 11.01 4.33 3.79
N ARG A 17 10.62 4.22 2.53
CA ARG A 17 9.50 5.02 2.04
C ARG A 17 8.20 4.62 2.72
N ALA A 18 8.04 3.33 2.98
CA ALA A 18 6.83 2.85 3.66
C ALA A 18 6.76 3.42 5.07
N ASP A 19 7.87 3.43 5.79
CA ASP A 19 7.89 3.96 7.15
C ASP A 19 7.58 5.47 7.15
N ASP A 20 8.15 6.21 6.22
CA ASP A 20 7.87 7.63 6.10
C ASP A 20 6.40 7.88 5.79
N LEU A 21 5.84 7.06 4.90
CA LEU A 21 4.45 7.21 4.51
C LEU A 21 3.52 6.92 5.69
N VAL A 22 3.83 5.90 6.47
CA VAL A 22 3.03 5.58 7.65
C VAL A 22 3.12 6.71 8.68
N GLN A 23 4.30 7.26 8.88
CA GLN A 23 4.48 8.34 9.81
C GLN A 23 3.66 9.58 9.38
N ASP A 24 3.71 9.92 8.11
CA ASP A 24 2.93 11.03 7.58
C ASP A 24 1.44 10.77 7.74
N CYS A 25 1.03 9.52 7.53
CA CYS A 25 -0.37 9.15 7.69
C CYS A 25 -0.83 9.35 9.13
N ILE A 26 -0.03 8.90 10.09
CA ILE A 26 -0.38 9.03 11.49
C ILE A 26 -0.43 10.50 11.89
N GLU A 27 0.53 11.30 11.45
CA GLU A 27 0.52 12.73 11.74
C GLU A 27 -0.72 13.41 11.19
N ARG A 28 -1.09 13.05 9.97
CA ARG A 28 -2.27 13.65 9.36
C ARG A 28 -3.55 13.18 10.06
N ALA A 29 -3.58 11.93 10.50
CA ALA A 29 -4.72 11.41 11.22
C ALA A 29 -4.90 12.15 12.55
N ILE A 30 -3.82 12.42 13.25
CA ILE A 30 -3.90 13.16 14.50
C ILE A 30 -4.43 14.55 14.26
N ARG A 31 -3.96 15.22 13.21
CA ARG A 31 -4.44 16.56 12.91
C ARG A 31 -5.90 16.59 12.50
N LYS A 32 -6.39 15.53 11.88
CA LYS A 32 -7.73 15.50 11.37
C LYS A 32 -8.67 14.65 12.20
N GLN A 33 -8.27 14.27 13.40
CA GLN A 33 -9.11 13.38 14.19
C GLN A 33 -10.49 13.97 14.47
N ALA A 34 -10.61 15.28 14.53
CA ALA A 34 -11.90 15.89 14.74
C ALA A 34 -12.84 15.71 13.55
N LEU A 35 -12.29 15.39 12.39
CA LEU A 35 -13.10 15.17 11.19
C LEU A 35 -13.54 13.73 11.05
N TRP A 36 -12.97 12.84 11.86
CA TRP A 36 -13.38 11.46 11.78
C TRP A 36 -14.75 11.30 12.41
N LYS A 37 -15.66 10.71 11.69
CA LYS A 37 -16.98 10.45 12.19
C LYS A 37 -17.08 8.96 12.50
N PRO A 38 -17.58 8.63 13.68
CA PRO A 38 -17.66 7.22 14.05
C PRO A 38 -18.76 6.48 13.31
N THR A 39 -18.89 6.73 12.04
CA THR A 39 -19.86 6.03 11.22
C THR A 39 -19.23 4.89 10.44
N GLY A 40 -17.92 4.76 10.52
CA GLY A 40 -17.23 3.70 9.81
C GLY A 40 -16.02 3.25 10.61
N PRO A 41 -15.36 2.18 10.16
CA PRO A 41 -14.22 1.67 10.88
C PRO A 41 -13.06 2.66 10.84
N LEU A 42 -12.44 2.86 11.98
CA LEU A 42 -11.26 3.70 12.08
C LEU A 42 -10.17 3.21 11.14
N LYS A 43 -10.04 1.90 11.02
CA LYS A 43 -9.04 1.31 10.17
C LYS A 43 -9.22 1.75 8.72
N ALA A 44 -10.44 1.73 8.20
CA ALA A 44 -10.68 2.15 6.83
C ALA A 44 -10.34 3.63 6.63
N TRP A 45 -10.62 4.46 7.62
CA TRP A 45 -10.29 5.87 7.54
C TRP A 45 -8.78 6.09 7.46
N LEU A 46 -8.03 5.36 8.28
CA LEU A 46 -6.58 5.46 8.28
C LEU A 46 -5.98 4.97 6.95
N PHE A 47 -6.50 3.87 6.42
CA PHE A 47 -6.02 3.37 5.14
C PHE A 47 -6.34 4.34 4.01
N ARG A 48 -7.45 5.02 4.10
CA ARG A 48 -7.80 6.03 3.09
C ARG A 48 -6.79 7.18 3.11
N ILE A 49 -6.42 7.65 4.30
CA ILE A 49 -5.41 8.69 4.42
C ILE A 49 -4.08 8.21 3.82
N LEU A 50 -3.68 6.99 4.17
CA LEU A 50 -2.43 6.43 3.68
C LEU A 50 -2.42 6.34 2.16
N LEU A 51 -3.48 5.83 1.59
CA LEU A 51 -3.57 5.65 0.16
C LEU A 51 -3.56 6.98 -0.59
N ASN A 52 -4.27 7.96 -0.04
CA ASN A 52 -4.27 9.29 -0.65
C ASN A 52 -2.88 9.92 -0.63
N LEU A 53 -2.13 9.75 0.46
CA LEU A 53 -0.77 10.24 0.52
C LEU A 53 0.12 9.53 -0.49
N TYR A 54 -0.03 8.23 -0.61
CA TYR A 54 0.74 7.45 -1.57
C TYR A 54 0.46 7.91 -3.00
N ARG A 55 -0.81 8.07 -3.34
CA ARG A 55 -1.20 8.52 -4.68
C ARG A 55 -0.64 9.91 -4.98
N ASN A 56 -0.62 10.77 -3.96
CA ASN A 56 -0.09 12.10 -4.12
C ASN A 56 1.42 12.06 -4.37
N GLU A 57 2.13 11.21 -3.65
CA GLU A 57 3.57 11.06 -3.88
C GLU A 57 3.86 10.58 -5.29
N LEU A 58 3.08 9.64 -5.79
CA LEU A 58 3.26 9.17 -7.15
C LEU A 58 3.00 10.28 -8.17
N ARG A 59 1.98 11.09 -7.92
CA ARG A 59 1.65 12.18 -8.82
C ARG A 59 2.78 13.20 -8.86
N VAL A 60 3.35 13.52 -7.71
CA VAL A 60 4.46 14.46 -7.63
C VAL A 60 5.69 13.88 -8.31
N ALA A 61 5.99 12.61 -8.09
CA ALA A 61 7.13 11.98 -8.73
C ALA A 61 7.00 11.98 -10.25
N ARG A 62 5.80 11.71 -10.73
CA ARG A 62 5.57 11.75 -12.18
C ARG A 62 5.74 13.13 -12.77
N ARG A 63 5.32 14.15 -12.05
CA ARG A 63 5.50 15.51 -12.54
C ARG A 63 6.97 15.88 -12.62
N ARG A 64 7.78 15.35 -11.73
CA ARG A 64 9.21 15.62 -11.78
C ARG A 64 9.91 14.77 -12.81
N GLY A 65 9.19 13.87 -13.45
CA GLY A 65 9.82 12.96 -14.39
C GLY A 65 10.60 11.86 -13.72
N GLU A 66 10.38 11.67 -12.44
CA GLU A 66 11.11 10.64 -11.74
C GLU A 66 10.58 9.27 -12.11
N HIS A 67 11.52 8.36 -12.15
CA HIS A 67 11.11 7.06 -12.45
C HIS A 67 10.57 6.48 -11.23
N VAL A 68 9.37 6.10 -11.24
CA VAL A 68 8.81 5.40 -10.17
C VAL A 68 9.06 3.97 -10.51
N ALA A 69 10.09 3.52 -10.07
CA ALA A 69 10.50 2.32 -10.51
C ALA A 69 9.90 1.18 -10.02
N VAL A 70 9.26 0.66 -10.73
CA VAL A 70 8.62 -0.50 -10.32
C VAL A 70 9.63 -1.54 -10.32
N GLU A 71 10.64 -1.38 -11.04
CA GLU A 71 11.50 -2.37 -11.13
C GLU A 71 12.14 -2.68 -9.88
N THR A 72 12.31 -1.82 -9.15
CA THR A 72 13.04 -2.13 -7.97
C THR A 72 12.40 -3.17 -7.20
N LEU A 73 11.25 -3.39 -7.60
CA LEU A 73 10.61 -4.21 -6.81
C LEU A 73 10.97 -5.47 -6.99
N LEU A 74 11.30 -5.76 -7.90
CA LEU A 74 11.41 -7.05 -8.09
C LEU A 74 12.49 -7.57 -7.67
N VAL A 75 13.13 -7.05 -7.39
CA VAL A 75 14.20 -7.54 -7.11
C VAL A 75 14.60 -8.29 -6.25
N GLU A 76 14.20 -8.68 -5.68
CA GLU A 76 14.53 -9.33 -4.79
C GLU A 76 15.13 -10.43 -4.98
N PRO A 77 15.99 -10.55 -4.73
CA PRO A 77 16.74 -11.48 -4.86
C PRO A 77 16.41 -12.63 -4.38
N ALA A 78 16.34 -13.13 -4.86
CA ALA A 78 16.08 -14.19 -4.59
C ALA A 78 16.77 -14.89 -3.85
N VAL A 79 16.64 -15.12 -3.16
CA VAL A 79 17.22 -15.79 -2.37
C VAL A 79 17.03 -17.12 -2.56
N ALA A 80 17.56 -17.81 -2.53
CA ALA A 80 17.51 -19.08 -2.59
C ALA A 80 16.40 -19.73 -2.24
N PRO A 81 15.83 -20.17 -2.67
CA PRO A 81 14.81 -20.72 -2.36
C PRO A 81 14.49 -21.90 -2.48
N ALA A 82 14.76 -22.39 -1.97
CA ALA A 82 14.55 -23.61 -1.98
C ALA A 82 13.20 -24.02 -1.70
N GLN A 83 12.36 -23.32 -1.18
CA GLN A 83 11.09 -23.79 -0.81
C GLN A 83 10.06 -23.52 -1.84
N PRO A 84 9.28 -24.49 -2.24
CA PRO A 84 8.23 -24.28 -3.23
C PRO A 84 7.29 -23.12 -2.87
N GLY A 85 7.02 -22.97 -1.59
CA GLY A 85 6.16 -21.89 -1.17
C GLY A 85 6.72 -20.52 -1.49
N ARG A 86 8.03 -20.37 -1.44
CA ARG A 86 8.62 -19.09 -1.76
C ARG A 86 8.56 -18.80 -3.24
N ILE A 87 8.70 -19.81 -4.07
CA ILE A 87 8.58 -19.62 -5.50
C ILE A 87 7.17 -19.17 -5.83
N ALA A 88 6.18 -19.78 -5.20
CA ALA A 88 4.80 -19.42 -5.44
C ALA A 88 4.52 -17.98 -5.01
N LEU A 89 5.08 -17.56 -3.86
CA LEU A 89 4.89 -16.21 -3.41
C LEU A 89 5.55 -15.21 -4.37
N ALA A 90 6.71 -15.55 -4.89
CA ALA A 90 7.38 -14.67 -5.84
C ALA A 90 6.57 -14.53 -7.12
N GLU A 91 5.98 -15.61 -7.58
CA GLU A 91 5.15 -15.58 -8.76
C GLU A 91 3.89 -14.74 -8.55
N ILE A 92 3.27 -14.87 -7.37
CA ILE A 92 2.12 -14.07 -7.04
C ILE A 92 2.50 -12.60 -6.99
N ALA A 93 3.63 -12.28 -6.39
CA ALA A 93 4.09 -10.90 -6.31
C ALA A 93 4.29 -10.31 -7.69
N ARG A 94 4.87 -11.07 -8.60
CA ARG A 94 5.05 -10.59 -9.97
C ARG A 94 3.72 -10.38 -10.67
N ALA A 95 2.79 -11.30 -10.46
CA ALA A 95 1.47 -11.15 -11.06
C ALA A 95 0.78 -9.88 -10.56
N ILE A 96 0.92 -9.58 -9.27
CA ILE A 96 0.36 -8.38 -8.70
C ILE A 96 0.98 -7.14 -9.33
N GLU A 97 2.28 -7.20 -9.62
CA GLU A 97 2.95 -6.06 -10.24
C GLU A 97 2.46 -5.77 -11.65
N THR A 98 1.88 -6.74 -12.31
CA THR A 98 1.37 -6.51 -13.66
C THR A 98 0.00 -5.86 -13.67
N LEU A 99 -0.64 -5.75 -12.52
CA LEU A 99 -1.96 -5.14 -12.47
C LEU A 99 -1.88 -3.63 -12.58
N ALA A 100 -2.94 -3.03 -13.05
CA ALA A 100 -3.04 -1.57 -13.01
C ALA A 100 -2.98 -1.12 -11.56
N ALA A 101 -2.51 0.10 -11.33
CA ALA A 101 -2.32 0.60 -9.98
C ALA A 101 -3.57 0.49 -9.12
N GLU A 102 -4.71 0.85 -9.68
CA GLU A 102 -5.96 0.79 -8.92
C GLU A 102 -6.35 -0.62 -8.56
N GLN A 103 -6.13 -1.54 -9.47
CA GLN A 103 -6.43 -2.95 -9.22
C GLN A 103 -5.52 -3.51 -8.12
N ARG A 104 -4.25 -3.14 -8.16
CA ARG A 104 -3.30 -3.58 -7.16
C ARG A 104 -3.66 -3.04 -5.78
N GLU A 105 -4.02 -1.77 -5.71
CA GLU A 105 -4.44 -1.15 -4.47
C GLU A 105 -5.64 -1.89 -3.86
N ALA A 106 -6.62 -2.19 -4.70
CA ALA A 106 -7.82 -2.87 -4.24
C ALA A 106 -7.53 -4.30 -3.79
N LEU A 107 -6.76 -5.01 -4.58
CA LEU A 107 -6.46 -6.39 -4.27
C LEU A 107 -5.71 -6.51 -2.95
N LEU A 108 -4.76 -5.63 -2.72
CA LEU A 108 -3.99 -5.67 -1.48
C LEU A 108 -4.85 -5.36 -0.25
N LEU A 109 -5.84 -4.49 -0.40
CA LEU A 109 -6.74 -4.22 0.73
C LEU A 109 -7.56 -5.45 1.08
N VAL A 110 -8.04 -6.15 0.09
CA VAL A 110 -8.89 -7.31 0.34
C VAL A 110 -8.07 -8.52 0.77
N VAL A 111 -7.04 -8.83 0.04
CA VAL A 111 -6.28 -10.06 0.29
C VAL A 111 -5.30 -9.90 1.43
N LEU A 112 -4.52 -8.84 1.42
CA LEU A 112 -3.50 -8.67 2.44
C LEU A 112 -4.07 -8.19 3.75
N GLU A 113 -5.01 -7.28 3.71
CA GLU A 113 -5.55 -6.68 4.91
C GLU A 113 -6.89 -7.27 5.35
N GLY A 114 -7.44 -8.16 4.58
CA GLY A 114 -8.68 -8.83 4.95
C GLY A 114 -9.91 -7.94 4.98
N MET A 115 -9.90 -6.85 4.25
CA MET A 115 -11.04 -5.96 4.23
C MET A 115 -12.21 -6.52 3.45
N SER A 116 -13.40 -6.17 3.87
CA SER A 116 -14.58 -6.46 3.06
C SER A 116 -14.53 -5.61 1.80
N TYR A 117 -15.25 -6.02 0.78
CA TYR A 117 -15.30 -5.23 -0.45
C TYR A 117 -15.88 -3.84 -0.18
N SER A 118 -16.85 -3.75 0.70
CA SER A 118 -17.44 -2.46 1.04
C SER A 118 -16.43 -1.53 1.70
N ASP A 119 -15.67 -2.03 2.66
CA ASP A 119 -14.67 -1.22 3.33
C ASP A 119 -13.55 -0.83 2.37
N ALA A 120 -13.12 -1.75 1.53
CA ALA A 120 -12.09 -1.45 0.55
C ALA A 120 -12.56 -0.38 -0.44
N ALA A 121 -13.81 -0.46 -0.87
CA ALA A 121 -14.36 0.56 -1.75
C ALA A 121 -14.36 1.94 -1.08
N GLY A 122 -14.65 1.99 0.19
CA GLY A 122 -14.58 3.25 0.94
C GLY A 122 -13.18 3.83 1.02
N VAL A 123 -12.19 2.94 1.14
CA VAL A 123 -10.79 3.38 1.16
C VAL A 123 -10.38 3.93 -0.20
N LEU A 124 -10.78 3.24 -1.24
CA LEU A 124 -10.37 3.62 -2.60
C LEU A 124 -11.04 4.91 -3.07
N GLY A 125 -12.14 5.23 -2.49
CA GLY A 125 -12.89 6.42 -2.87
C GLY A 125 -13.85 6.12 -3.96
#